data_9c84cfed26e81f781d4da77cc84545e9
#
_entry.id   9c84cfed26e81f781d4da77cc84545e9
#
_cell.length_a   1.000
_cell.length_b   1.000
_cell.length_c   1.000
_cell.angle_alpha   90.00
_cell.angle_beta   90.00
_cell.angle_gamma   90.00
#
_symmetry.space_group_name_H-M   'P 1'
#
loop_
_entity.id
_entity.type
_entity.pdbx_description
1 polymer ?
#
loop_
_entity_poly.entity_id
_entity_poly.type
_entity_poly.pdbx_seq_one_letter_code
_entity_poly.pdbx_strand_id
1 'polypeptide(L)'
;TPFAHQPTNSSTDMVDLFNYHRRETSVVHIGRLDMGGDNPIRIQSMTTTNTDDTQACVEQAERIIKAGGELVRLTTQGVREAENLKNIHDGIRRDGFATPLVADVHFNPRVADVAARYAEKVRVNPGNYVDPARKFIKKEYTDEEYAEELKKIEDRFVPFLNICKEHHTA
;
A
#
# COMPACT_ATOMS: atom_id res chain seq x y z
N THR A 1 -3.81 19.55 13.62
CA THR A 1 -2.40 19.97 13.67
C THR A 1 -1.94 20.05 12.23
N PRO A 2 -1.43 21.20 11.74
CA PRO A 2 -1.04 21.34 10.35
C PRO A 2 0.09 20.35 10.04
N PHE A 3 0.07 19.81 8.82
CA PHE A 3 1.16 19.03 8.26
C PHE A 3 2.47 19.79 8.48
N ALA A 4 3.34 19.26 9.31
CA ALA A 4 4.66 19.86 9.54
C ALA A 4 5.39 19.83 8.20
N HIS A 5 5.66 21.01 7.68
CA HIS A 5 6.54 21.22 6.54
C HIS A 5 7.87 20.53 6.87
N GLN A 6 8.15 19.43 6.20
CA GLN A 6 9.50 18.87 6.28
C GLN A 6 10.46 19.86 5.62
N PRO A 7 11.59 20.16 6.24
CA PRO A 7 12.57 21.04 5.64
C PRO A 7 12.99 20.46 4.29
N THR A 8 12.78 21.22 3.24
CA THR A 8 13.38 20.94 1.94
C THR A 8 14.89 21.05 2.12
N ASN A 9 15.55 19.92 2.30
CA ASN A 9 17.00 19.86 2.18
C ASN A 9 17.36 20.17 0.72
N SER A 10 17.64 21.44 0.45
CA SER A 10 18.29 21.89 -0.76
C SER A 10 19.81 21.66 -0.66
N SER A 11 20.24 20.45 -0.38
CA SER A 11 21.56 20.02 -0.77
C SER A 11 21.37 19.32 -2.12
N THR A 12 21.99 19.86 -3.14
CA THR A 12 22.31 19.15 -4.37
C THR A 12 23.25 18.01 -3.97
N ASP A 13 22.70 16.94 -3.40
CA ASP A 13 23.43 15.70 -3.21
C ASP A 13 23.71 15.15 -4.60
N MET A 14 24.85 15.57 -5.16
CA MET A 14 25.41 14.91 -6.32
C MET A 14 25.57 13.44 -5.94
N VAL A 15 24.95 12.56 -6.71
CA VAL A 15 25.09 11.11 -6.55
C VAL A 15 26.59 10.81 -6.61
N ASP A 16 27.18 10.49 -5.46
CA ASP A 16 28.57 10.01 -5.42
C ASP A 16 28.59 8.57 -5.91
N LEU A 17 29.09 8.36 -7.12
CA LEU A 17 29.15 7.05 -7.74
C LEU A 17 30.19 6.11 -7.09
N PHE A 18 31.07 6.65 -6.26
CA PHE A 18 32.15 5.90 -5.63
C PHE A 18 31.93 5.60 -4.15
N ASN A 19 31.14 6.48 -3.47
CA ASN A 19 30.80 6.32 -2.06
C ASN A 19 29.28 6.36 -1.90
N TYR A 20 28.68 5.18 -1.85
CA TYR A 20 27.24 5.08 -1.66
C TYR A 20 26.84 5.47 -0.24
N HIS A 21 26.03 6.51 -0.14
CA HIS A 21 25.34 6.89 1.08
C HIS A 21 23.84 6.66 0.92
N ARG A 22 23.27 5.82 1.77
CA ARG A 22 21.83 5.58 1.76
C ARG A 22 21.12 6.83 2.28
N ARG A 23 20.14 7.33 1.51
CA ARG A 23 19.28 8.42 1.96
C ARG A 23 18.52 7.99 3.22
N GLU A 24 18.48 8.83 4.24
CA GLU A 24 17.65 8.62 5.41
C GLU A 24 16.17 8.60 5.02
N THR A 25 15.45 7.60 5.50
CA THR A 25 14.02 7.43 5.30
C THR A 25 13.34 7.07 6.61
N SER A 26 12.05 7.39 6.72
CA SER A 26 11.24 6.94 7.86
C SER A 26 11.13 5.42 7.87
N VAL A 27 11.03 4.84 9.06
CA VAL A 27 10.69 3.42 9.23
C VAL A 27 9.18 3.25 9.17
N VAL A 28 8.74 2.30 8.36
CA VAL A 28 7.33 1.90 8.25
C VAL A 28 7.19 0.48 8.78
N HIS A 29 6.27 0.29 9.71
CA HIS A 29 5.97 -1.02 10.29
C HIS A 29 4.87 -1.69 9.48
N ILE A 30 5.14 -2.89 8.96
CA ILE A 30 4.19 -3.68 8.17
C ILE A 30 3.99 -5.02 8.88
N GLY A 31 3.01 -5.08 9.77
CA GLY A 31 2.87 -6.21 10.68
C GLY A 31 4.15 -6.41 11.51
N ARG A 32 4.86 -7.52 11.27
CA ARG A 32 6.13 -7.85 11.97
C ARG A 32 7.38 -7.40 11.21
N LEU A 33 7.21 -6.72 10.09
CA LEU A 33 8.30 -6.35 9.19
C LEU A 33 8.52 -4.85 9.20
N ASP A 34 9.75 -4.43 9.44
CA ASP A 34 10.14 -3.02 9.32
C ASP A 34 10.76 -2.74 7.95
N MET A 35 10.35 -1.63 7.33
CA MET A 35 10.83 -1.15 6.04
C MET A 35 11.29 0.30 6.16
N GLY A 36 12.38 0.65 5.50
CA GLY A 36 12.99 1.99 5.57
C GLY A 36 14.01 2.12 6.69
N GLY A 37 14.55 3.34 6.92
CA GLY A 37 15.68 3.56 7.81
C GLY A 37 16.87 2.69 7.44
N ASP A 38 17.51 2.11 8.42
CA ASP A 38 18.64 1.19 8.25
C ASP A 38 18.24 -0.27 8.02
N ASN A 39 16.92 -0.55 7.93
CA ASN A 39 16.43 -1.89 7.68
C ASN A 39 16.87 -2.40 6.28
N PRO A 40 17.06 -3.71 6.10
CA PRO A 40 17.40 -4.28 4.81
C PRO A 40 16.31 -4.06 3.77
N ILE A 41 16.70 -4.11 2.50
CA ILE A 41 15.74 -4.10 1.37
C ILE A 41 14.86 -5.34 1.48
N ARG A 42 13.53 -5.16 1.41
CA ARG A 42 12.57 -6.24 1.56
C ARG A 42 12.20 -6.88 0.23
N ILE A 43 12.08 -8.19 0.24
CA ILE A 43 11.74 -8.99 -0.94
C ILE A 43 10.21 -9.13 -1.00
N GLN A 44 9.61 -8.55 -2.04
CA GLN A 44 8.17 -8.66 -2.30
C GLN A 44 7.91 -9.35 -3.63
N SER A 45 6.94 -10.27 -3.65
CA SER A 45 6.39 -10.81 -4.88
C SER A 45 4.86 -10.69 -4.87
N MET A 46 4.25 -10.92 -6.02
CA MET A 46 2.82 -10.74 -6.24
C MET A 46 2.19 -12.05 -6.71
N THR A 47 0.99 -12.33 -6.21
CA THR A 47 0.18 -13.45 -6.73
C THR A 47 -0.39 -13.10 -8.10
N THR A 48 -0.63 -14.12 -8.89
CA THR A 48 -1.31 -14.05 -10.21
C THR A 48 -2.66 -14.77 -10.20
N THR A 49 -3.02 -15.35 -9.07
CA THR A 49 -4.30 -16.03 -8.84
C THR A 49 -5.44 -15.02 -8.73
N ASN A 50 -6.65 -15.46 -9.01
CA ASN A 50 -7.84 -14.67 -8.71
C ASN A 50 -8.00 -14.53 -7.19
N THR A 51 -8.06 -13.29 -6.68
CA THR A 51 -8.14 -13.01 -5.24
C THR A 51 -9.45 -13.48 -4.61
N ASP A 52 -10.47 -13.80 -5.38
CA ASP A 52 -11.70 -14.49 -4.92
C ASP A 52 -11.48 -16.00 -4.65
N ASP A 53 -10.40 -16.60 -5.17
CA ASP A 53 -10.03 -17.99 -4.92
C ASP A 53 -9.04 -18.08 -3.74
N THR A 54 -9.59 -18.29 -2.56
CA THR A 54 -8.81 -18.36 -1.31
C THR A 54 -7.72 -19.42 -1.36
N GLN A 55 -8.07 -20.63 -1.81
CA GLN A 55 -7.13 -21.75 -1.78
C GLN A 55 -5.95 -21.53 -2.74
N ALA A 56 -6.25 -21.13 -3.97
CA ALA A 56 -5.20 -20.85 -4.95
C ALA A 56 -4.28 -19.69 -4.50
N CYS A 57 -4.84 -18.66 -3.83
CA CYS A 57 -4.06 -17.55 -3.27
C CYS A 57 -3.16 -18.00 -2.12
N VAL A 58 -3.67 -18.81 -1.19
CA VAL A 58 -2.88 -19.36 -0.08
C VAL A 58 -1.72 -20.20 -0.62
N GLU A 59 -1.99 -21.14 -1.51
CA GLU A 59 -0.96 -22.00 -2.10
C GLU A 59 0.12 -21.22 -2.86
N GLN A 60 -0.26 -20.18 -3.60
CA GLN A 60 0.71 -19.35 -4.30
C GLN A 60 1.49 -18.46 -3.33
N ALA A 61 0.84 -17.89 -2.32
CA ALA A 61 1.49 -17.12 -1.28
C ALA A 61 2.56 -17.95 -0.55
N GLU A 62 2.23 -19.19 -0.18
CA GLU A 62 3.19 -20.09 0.44
C GLU A 62 4.40 -20.39 -0.45
N ARG A 63 4.19 -20.61 -1.76
CA ARG A 63 5.32 -20.78 -2.69
C ARG A 63 6.24 -19.56 -2.71
N ILE A 64 5.66 -18.36 -2.71
CA ILE A 64 6.41 -17.09 -2.64
C ILE A 64 7.20 -17.01 -1.34
N ILE A 65 6.57 -17.31 -0.21
CA ILE A 65 7.19 -17.26 1.13
C ILE A 65 8.32 -18.28 1.23
N LYS A 66 8.09 -19.52 0.81
CA LYS A 66 9.09 -20.60 0.80
C LYS A 66 10.29 -20.30 -0.12
N ALA A 67 10.07 -19.45 -1.14
CA ALA A 67 11.14 -18.96 -2.02
C ALA A 67 11.89 -17.72 -1.45
N GLY A 68 11.57 -17.28 -0.24
CA GLY A 68 12.22 -16.15 0.43
C GLY A 68 11.48 -14.82 0.32
N GLY A 69 10.23 -14.80 -0.13
CA GLY A 69 9.38 -13.62 -0.12
C GLY A 69 9.05 -13.17 1.29
N GLU A 70 9.33 -11.92 1.61
CA GLU A 70 9.06 -11.29 2.91
C GLU A 70 7.71 -10.56 2.94
N LEU A 71 7.16 -10.23 1.78
CA LEU A 71 5.86 -9.60 1.56
C LEU A 71 5.16 -10.29 0.39
N VAL A 72 3.87 -10.56 0.53
CA VAL A 72 3.04 -11.12 -0.55
C VAL A 72 1.98 -10.09 -0.93
N ARG A 73 1.99 -9.66 -2.20
CA ARG A 73 1.05 -8.69 -2.74
C ARG A 73 -0.05 -9.37 -3.54
N LEU A 74 -1.29 -8.97 -3.30
CA LEU A 74 -2.48 -9.46 -3.98
C LEU A 74 -3.22 -8.31 -4.67
N THR A 75 -3.63 -8.52 -5.92
CA THR A 75 -4.51 -7.57 -6.62
C THR A 75 -5.86 -7.54 -5.93
N THR A 76 -6.36 -6.32 -5.64
CA THR A 76 -7.62 -6.12 -4.92
C THR A 76 -8.42 -5.02 -5.63
N GLN A 77 -9.30 -5.42 -6.55
CA GLN A 77 -10.06 -4.50 -7.41
C GLN A 77 -11.50 -4.29 -6.93
N GLY A 78 -12.05 -5.26 -6.22
CA GLY A 78 -13.43 -5.28 -5.74
C GLY A 78 -13.54 -5.46 -4.24
N VAL A 79 -14.70 -5.04 -3.68
CA VAL A 79 -14.99 -5.20 -2.25
C VAL A 79 -14.98 -6.69 -1.85
N ARG A 80 -15.48 -7.57 -2.71
CA ARG A 80 -15.51 -9.03 -2.46
C ARG A 80 -14.08 -9.60 -2.33
N GLU A 81 -13.17 -9.20 -3.21
CA GLU A 81 -11.75 -9.57 -3.11
C GLU A 81 -11.12 -9.02 -1.83
N ALA A 82 -11.46 -7.77 -1.46
CA ALA A 82 -10.96 -7.16 -0.23
C ALA A 82 -11.46 -7.89 1.03
N GLU A 83 -12.73 -8.32 1.05
CA GLU A 83 -13.29 -9.14 2.12
C GLU A 83 -12.62 -10.52 2.17
N ASN A 84 -12.31 -11.11 1.01
CA ASN A 84 -11.65 -12.42 0.93
C ASN A 84 -10.19 -12.39 1.40
N LEU A 85 -9.55 -11.22 1.48
CA LEU A 85 -8.22 -11.09 2.09
C LEU A 85 -8.19 -11.67 3.51
N LYS A 86 -9.30 -11.56 4.26
CA LYS A 86 -9.42 -12.17 5.59
C LYS A 86 -9.20 -13.68 5.52
N ASN A 87 -9.88 -14.36 4.60
CA ASN A 87 -9.79 -15.82 4.48
C ASN A 87 -8.40 -16.26 4.03
N ILE A 88 -7.77 -15.49 3.12
CA ILE A 88 -6.41 -15.74 2.64
C ILE A 88 -5.42 -15.54 3.79
N HIS A 89 -5.54 -14.44 4.53
CA HIS A 89 -4.73 -14.15 5.71
C HIS A 89 -4.83 -15.28 6.74
N ASP A 90 -6.07 -15.66 7.11
CA ASP A 90 -6.31 -16.73 8.08
C ASP A 90 -5.76 -18.08 7.61
N GLY A 91 -5.83 -18.37 6.30
CA GLY A 91 -5.24 -19.56 5.69
C GLY A 91 -3.73 -19.60 5.89
N ILE A 92 -3.04 -18.55 5.48
CA ILE A 92 -1.57 -18.42 5.61
C ILE A 92 -1.13 -18.51 7.08
N ARG A 93 -1.89 -17.90 8.02
CA ARG A 93 -1.61 -17.96 9.46
C ARG A 93 -1.80 -19.37 10.02
N ARG A 94 -2.86 -20.07 9.63
CA ARG A 94 -3.12 -21.46 10.02
C ARG A 94 -1.99 -22.39 9.58
N ASP A 95 -1.41 -22.14 8.41
CA ASP A 95 -0.32 -22.94 7.86
C ASP A 95 1.06 -22.53 8.41
N GLY A 96 1.08 -21.64 9.44
CA GLY A 96 2.25 -21.29 10.24
C GLY A 96 3.10 -20.14 9.71
N PHE A 97 2.66 -19.45 8.65
CA PHE A 97 3.40 -18.31 8.10
C PHE A 97 2.91 -16.99 8.67
N ALA A 98 3.85 -16.11 9.03
CA ALA A 98 3.59 -14.78 9.57
C ALA A 98 3.90 -13.64 8.57
N THR A 99 4.14 -13.96 7.32
CA THR A 99 4.48 -13.00 6.26
C THR A 99 3.32 -12.02 6.03
N PRO A 100 3.58 -10.70 6.02
CA PRO A 100 2.54 -9.71 5.81
C PRO A 100 1.97 -9.74 4.40
N LEU A 101 0.67 -9.47 4.29
CA LEU A 101 -0.03 -9.29 3.03
C LEU A 101 -0.11 -7.82 2.63
N VAL A 102 0.01 -7.57 1.34
CA VAL A 102 -0.13 -6.25 0.73
C VAL A 102 -1.33 -6.27 -0.22
N ALA A 103 -2.35 -5.49 0.08
CA ALA A 103 -3.48 -5.29 -0.83
C ALA A 103 -3.13 -4.21 -1.86
N ASP A 104 -3.18 -4.57 -3.13
CA ASP A 104 -2.97 -3.65 -4.25
C ASP A 104 -4.31 -3.15 -4.79
N VAL A 105 -4.76 -2.03 -4.25
CA VAL A 105 -6.08 -1.47 -4.56
C VAL A 105 -6.02 -0.52 -5.75
N HIS A 106 -6.94 -0.71 -6.68
CA HIS A 106 -7.07 0.10 -7.89
C HIS A 106 -8.44 0.79 -7.96
N PHE A 107 -8.44 2.09 -8.25
CA PHE A 107 -9.59 2.91 -8.68
C PHE A 107 -10.83 2.95 -7.75
N ASN A 108 -10.82 2.34 -6.58
CA ASN A 108 -11.99 2.32 -5.71
C ASN A 108 -11.62 2.51 -4.24
N PRO A 109 -11.87 3.71 -3.68
CA PRO A 109 -11.55 4.01 -2.29
C PRO A 109 -12.24 3.10 -1.27
N ARG A 110 -13.47 2.61 -1.56
CA ARG A 110 -14.18 1.69 -0.66
C ARG A 110 -13.47 0.35 -0.51
N VAL A 111 -12.79 -0.09 -1.58
CA VAL A 111 -11.99 -1.33 -1.54
C VAL A 111 -10.80 -1.15 -0.61
N ALA A 112 -10.16 0.03 -0.61
CA ALA A 112 -9.06 0.35 0.30
C ALA A 112 -9.51 0.31 1.77
N ASP A 113 -10.69 0.88 2.08
CA ASP A 113 -11.25 0.87 3.44
C ASP A 113 -11.47 -0.56 3.98
N VAL A 114 -11.93 -1.46 3.12
CA VAL A 114 -12.14 -2.87 3.50
C VAL A 114 -10.82 -3.61 3.60
N ALA A 115 -9.93 -3.42 2.62
CA ALA A 115 -8.62 -4.08 2.59
C ALA A 115 -7.75 -3.72 3.81
N ALA A 116 -7.81 -2.47 4.28
CA ALA A 116 -7.07 -2.00 5.44
C ALA A 116 -7.42 -2.73 6.76
N ARG A 117 -8.53 -3.46 6.78
CA ARG A 117 -8.95 -4.26 7.95
C ARG A 117 -8.31 -5.65 7.99
N TYR A 118 -7.78 -6.12 6.87
CA TYR A 118 -7.36 -7.51 6.71
C TYR A 118 -5.94 -7.69 6.15
N ALA A 119 -5.34 -6.63 5.61
CA ALA A 119 -3.96 -6.65 5.13
C ALA A 119 -3.08 -5.77 6.00
N GLU A 120 -1.83 -6.14 6.19
CA GLU A 120 -0.86 -5.36 6.95
C GLU A 120 -0.35 -4.14 6.19
N LYS A 121 -0.59 -4.09 4.87
CA LYS A 121 -0.29 -2.92 4.03
C LYS A 121 -1.30 -2.77 2.92
N VAL A 122 -1.68 -1.54 2.62
CA VAL A 122 -2.51 -1.20 1.46
C VAL A 122 -1.76 -0.25 0.53
N ARG A 123 -1.71 -0.61 -0.74
CA ARG A 123 -1.20 0.28 -1.79
C ARG A 123 -2.36 0.92 -2.51
N VAL A 124 -2.40 2.22 -2.54
CA VAL A 124 -3.31 3.04 -3.35
C VAL A 124 -2.52 3.93 -4.30
N ASN A 125 -3.17 4.40 -5.37
CA ASN A 125 -2.58 5.40 -6.25
C ASN A 125 -3.24 6.76 -5.98
N PRO A 126 -2.54 7.72 -5.38
CA PRO A 126 -3.12 9.01 -5.02
C PRO A 126 -3.59 9.82 -6.24
N GLY A 127 -2.95 9.65 -7.40
CA GLY A 127 -3.29 10.37 -8.61
C GLY A 127 -4.64 10.01 -9.23
N ASN A 128 -5.26 8.91 -8.82
CA ASN A 128 -6.59 8.49 -9.28
C ASN A 128 -7.46 7.90 -8.15
N TYR A 129 -7.17 8.29 -6.91
CA TYR A 129 -7.84 7.72 -5.75
C TYR A 129 -9.31 8.08 -5.65
N VAL A 130 -9.67 9.32 -6.01
CA VAL A 130 -11.05 9.85 -5.95
C VAL A 130 -11.68 10.01 -7.32
N ASP A 131 -10.93 9.85 -8.39
CA ASP A 131 -11.44 10.03 -9.74
C ASP A 131 -12.38 8.89 -10.14
N PRO A 132 -13.61 9.20 -10.58
CA PRO A 132 -14.54 8.17 -11.05
C PRO A 132 -14.15 7.59 -12.40
N ALA A 133 -13.28 8.27 -13.13
CA ALA A 133 -12.90 7.91 -14.49
C ALA A 133 -11.63 7.06 -14.54
N ARG A 134 -11.73 5.87 -15.14
CA ARG A 134 -10.58 5.03 -15.49
C ARG A 134 -9.78 5.58 -16.70
N LYS A 135 -10.14 6.76 -17.20
CA LYS A 135 -9.50 7.39 -18.35
C LYS A 135 -8.77 8.65 -17.88
N PHE A 136 -7.50 8.74 -18.23
CA PHE A 136 -6.71 9.96 -18.04
C PHE A 136 -7.15 10.99 -19.09
N ILE A 137 -8.00 11.93 -18.69
CA ILE A 137 -8.36 13.09 -19.52
C ILE A 137 -7.47 14.22 -19.02
N LYS A 138 -6.67 14.80 -19.95
CA LYS A 138 -5.92 16.00 -19.63
C LYS A 138 -6.93 17.12 -19.37
N LYS A 139 -6.99 17.62 -18.15
CA LYS A 139 -7.82 18.73 -17.74
C LYS A 139 -6.92 19.86 -17.26
N GLU A 140 -7.14 21.04 -17.76
CA GLU A 140 -6.52 22.26 -17.24
C GLU A 140 -7.43 22.82 -16.15
N TYR A 141 -6.86 23.09 -14.99
CA TYR A 141 -7.58 23.65 -13.84
C TYR A 141 -7.13 25.08 -13.59
N THR A 142 -8.02 25.92 -13.10
CA THR A 142 -7.63 27.16 -12.43
C THR A 142 -7.06 26.82 -11.05
N ASP A 143 -6.42 27.77 -10.38
CA ASP A 143 -5.86 27.54 -9.03
C ASP A 143 -6.96 27.22 -8.01
N GLU A 144 -8.14 27.83 -8.15
CA GLU A 144 -9.29 27.57 -7.31
C GLU A 144 -9.86 26.16 -7.52
N GLU A 145 -10.06 25.76 -8.78
CA GLU A 145 -10.52 24.41 -9.14
C GLU A 145 -9.54 23.34 -8.66
N TYR A 146 -8.23 23.61 -8.79
CA TYR A 146 -7.20 22.70 -8.30
C TYR A 146 -7.24 22.53 -6.79
N ALA A 147 -7.42 23.62 -6.04
CA ALA A 147 -7.57 23.58 -4.60
C ALA A 147 -8.81 22.77 -4.16
N GLU A 148 -9.93 22.89 -4.89
CA GLU A 148 -11.14 22.09 -4.64
C GLU A 148 -10.90 20.59 -4.89
N GLU A 149 -10.17 20.22 -5.95
CA GLU A 149 -9.83 18.82 -6.23
C GLU A 149 -8.90 18.24 -5.15
N LEU A 150 -7.91 19.00 -4.69
CA LEU A 150 -7.07 18.58 -3.56
C LEU A 150 -7.89 18.35 -2.29
N LYS A 151 -8.86 19.22 -2.01
CA LYS A 151 -9.74 19.04 -0.86
C LYS A 151 -10.59 17.77 -0.96
N LYS A 152 -11.10 17.43 -2.14
CA LYS A 152 -11.84 16.17 -2.35
C LYS A 152 -10.97 14.95 -2.06
N ILE A 153 -9.69 15.00 -2.44
CA ILE A 153 -8.73 13.94 -2.12
C ILE A 153 -8.55 13.85 -0.60
N GLU A 154 -8.32 14.98 0.07
CA GLU A 154 -8.14 15.03 1.52
C GLU A 154 -9.37 14.50 2.27
N ASP A 155 -10.56 14.98 1.93
CA ASP A 155 -11.84 14.58 2.55
C ASP A 155 -12.11 13.07 2.42
N ARG A 156 -11.60 12.43 1.38
CA ARG A 156 -11.75 10.98 1.18
C ARG A 156 -10.59 10.16 1.75
N PHE A 157 -9.37 10.72 1.75
CA PHE A 157 -8.17 10.01 2.17
C PHE A 157 -7.99 10.00 3.68
N VAL A 158 -8.34 11.08 4.38
CA VAL A 158 -8.23 11.18 5.84
C VAL A 158 -9.04 10.09 6.57
N PRO A 159 -10.32 9.83 6.22
CA PRO A 159 -11.05 8.70 6.79
C PRO A 159 -10.37 7.35 6.58
N PHE A 160 -9.82 7.09 5.39
CA PHE A 160 -9.06 5.88 5.11
C PHE A 160 -7.81 5.75 6.00
N LEU A 161 -7.05 6.83 6.19
CA LEU A 161 -5.89 6.83 7.09
C LEU A 161 -6.29 6.56 8.54
N ASN A 162 -7.48 6.97 8.96
CA ASN A 162 -7.98 6.65 10.31
C ASN A 162 -8.27 5.14 10.45
N ILE A 163 -8.84 4.51 9.42
CA ILE A 163 -9.02 3.05 9.38
C ILE A 163 -7.64 2.34 9.44
N CYS A 164 -6.66 2.80 8.65
CA CYS A 164 -5.31 2.24 8.69
C CYS A 164 -4.69 2.35 10.10
N LYS A 165 -4.85 3.47 10.78
CA LYS A 165 -4.36 3.65 12.16
C LYS A 165 -5.05 2.73 13.14
N GLU A 166 -6.38 2.57 13.04
CA GLU A 166 -7.17 1.68 13.89
C GLU A 166 -6.74 0.23 13.75
N HIS A 167 -6.43 -0.20 12.54
CA HIS A 167 -6.05 -1.58 12.22
C HIS A 167 -4.54 -1.82 12.15
N HIS A 168 -3.71 -0.82 12.47
CA HIS A 168 -2.24 -0.89 12.37
C HIS A 168 -1.73 -1.29 10.98
N THR A 169 -2.40 -0.80 9.94
CA THR A 169 -2.11 -1.06 8.53
C THR A 169 -1.23 0.06 7.96
N ALA A 170 -0.16 -0.32 7.22
CA ALA A 170 0.76 0.60 6.56
C ALA A 170 0.26 1.04 5.17
#